data_5464166cbf07b2e1829e1e5c47dbe83a
#
_entry.id   5464166cbf07b2e1829e1e5c47dbe83a
#
_cell.length_a   1.000
_cell.length_b   1.000
_cell.length_c   1.000
_cell.angle_alpha   90.00
_cell.angle_beta   90.00
_cell.angle_gamma   90.00
#
_symmetry.space_group_name_H-M   'P 1'
#
loop_
_entity.id
_entity.type
_entity.pdbx_description
1 polymer ?
#
loop_
_entity_poly.entity_id
_entity_poly.type
_entity_poly.pdbx_seq_one_letter_code
_entity_poly.pdbx_strand_id
1 'polypeptide(L)'
;MASGSTDTGTPADIGVLAPLTPNAWLRYELVKDMFPPGISDVLEVGCGQGALGVRLAQRYNYLGVEPDQASWAVASQRISAAGRGEVRNVSVQDLGDERFDLVCAFEVLEHIDDDAAALKEWAARLRAPGWLLLSVPAHQDRYGPFDELVGHFRRYDPAAMTALLAGCGFAGIQVRQYGFPLGYVLEAGRNLIARRRLASAAAASVAERTAGSGRLLQPSGGPRAAAARWGTAPFRVVQRAFPNTGTGLLALARLDGRPPQP
;
A
#
# COMPACT_ATOMS: atom_id res chain seq x y z
N MET A 1 37.03 -5.36 -33.57
CA MET A 1 37.14 -5.34 -32.13
C MET A 1 36.27 -4.19 -31.61
N ALA A 2 35.08 -4.51 -31.17
CA ALA A 2 34.14 -3.51 -30.58
C ALA A 2 33.96 -3.86 -29.10
N SER A 3 34.49 -3.01 -28.24
CA SER A 3 34.39 -3.12 -26.79
C SER A 3 32.98 -2.70 -26.38
N GLY A 4 32.18 -3.66 -25.92
CA GLY A 4 30.92 -3.40 -25.29
C GLY A 4 31.15 -2.79 -23.89
N SER A 5 30.77 -1.54 -23.72
CA SER A 5 30.67 -0.86 -22.42
C SER A 5 29.38 -1.32 -21.76
N THR A 6 29.49 -2.13 -20.71
CA THR A 6 28.39 -2.39 -19.78
C THR A 6 28.22 -1.17 -18.89
N ASP A 7 27.27 -0.32 -19.25
CA ASP A 7 26.84 0.78 -18.39
C ASP A 7 26.09 0.19 -17.18
N THR A 8 26.80 0.01 -16.09
CA THR A 8 26.23 -0.25 -14.77
C THR A 8 25.72 1.07 -14.21
N GLY A 9 24.52 1.47 -14.64
CA GLY A 9 23.84 2.66 -14.15
C GLY A 9 23.79 2.69 -12.62
N THR A 10 24.53 3.61 -12.04
CA THR A 10 24.49 4.00 -10.64
C THR A 10 23.02 4.35 -10.27
N PRO A 11 22.47 3.84 -9.15
CA PRO A 11 21.09 4.19 -8.76
C PRO A 11 20.99 5.70 -8.56
N ALA A 12 20.13 6.34 -9.34
CA ALA A 12 19.86 7.76 -9.28
C ALA A 12 19.57 8.24 -7.86
N ASP A 13 20.13 9.36 -7.56
CA ASP A 13 20.14 10.17 -6.37
C ASP A 13 18.93 10.02 -5.42
N ILE A 14 19.23 9.63 -4.18
CA ILE A 14 18.27 9.34 -3.09
C ILE A 14 17.45 10.60 -2.68
N GLY A 15 17.74 11.77 -3.22
CA GLY A 15 17.05 13.04 -2.95
C GLY A 15 15.63 13.17 -3.52
N VAL A 16 15.28 12.38 -4.54
CA VAL A 16 14.00 12.49 -5.28
C VAL A 16 12.88 11.63 -4.67
N LEU A 17 13.21 10.64 -3.85
CA LEU A 17 12.19 9.72 -3.30
C LEU A 17 11.45 10.32 -2.11
N ALA A 18 10.12 10.38 -2.23
CA ALA A 18 9.24 10.76 -1.13
C ALA A 18 9.52 9.92 0.13
N PRO A 19 9.60 10.54 1.31
CA PRO A 19 9.90 9.84 2.56
C PRO A 19 8.76 8.86 2.92
N LEU A 20 9.15 7.68 3.44
CA LEU A 20 8.22 6.71 4.00
C LEU A 20 8.17 6.84 5.53
N THR A 21 6.99 6.63 6.11
CA THR A 21 6.85 6.47 7.56
C THR A 21 7.56 5.20 8.04
N PRO A 22 7.87 5.05 9.35
CA PRO A 22 8.46 3.82 9.86
C PRO A 22 7.66 2.56 9.48
N ASN A 23 6.34 2.59 9.61
CA ASN A 23 5.48 1.45 9.23
C ASN A 23 5.51 1.17 7.73
N ALA A 24 5.51 2.23 6.91
CA ALA A 24 5.62 2.10 5.46
C ALA A 24 7.00 1.55 5.02
N TRP A 25 8.09 1.82 5.75
CA TRP A 25 9.38 1.19 5.51
C TRP A 25 9.37 -0.32 5.81
N LEU A 26 8.74 -0.73 6.93
CA LEU A 26 8.60 -2.15 7.27
C LEU A 26 7.80 -2.89 6.18
N ARG A 27 6.67 -2.31 5.75
CA ARG A 27 5.84 -2.84 4.66
C ARG A 27 6.59 -2.92 3.33
N TYR A 28 7.20 -1.83 2.90
CA TYR A 28 7.90 -1.74 1.62
C TYR A 28 9.00 -2.77 1.46
N GLU A 29 9.69 -3.13 2.55
CA GLU A 29 10.72 -4.16 2.53
C GLU A 29 10.17 -5.52 2.06
N LEU A 30 9.00 -5.92 2.56
CA LEU A 30 8.36 -7.17 2.16
C LEU A 30 7.60 -7.05 0.83
N VAL A 31 7.02 -5.89 0.54
CA VAL A 31 6.39 -5.61 -0.76
C VAL A 31 7.35 -5.92 -1.91
N LYS A 32 8.61 -5.47 -1.82
CA LYS A 32 9.63 -5.75 -2.84
C LYS A 32 9.87 -7.25 -3.08
N ASP A 33 9.82 -8.04 -2.00
CA ASP A 33 10.06 -9.48 -2.06
C ASP A 33 8.84 -10.27 -2.62
N MET A 34 7.66 -9.66 -2.59
CA MET A 34 6.39 -10.27 -3.01
C MET A 34 5.98 -9.88 -4.44
N PHE A 35 6.67 -8.94 -5.09
CA PHE A 35 6.35 -8.60 -6.47
C PHE A 35 6.61 -9.79 -7.40
N PRO A 36 5.61 -10.23 -8.18
CA PRO A 36 5.79 -11.34 -9.11
C PRO A 36 6.78 -10.99 -10.23
N PRO A 37 7.48 -11.98 -10.80
CA PRO A 37 8.32 -11.77 -11.98
C PRO A 37 7.46 -11.51 -13.22
N GLY A 38 8.03 -10.80 -14.21
CA GLY A 38 7.39 -10.58 -15.51
C GLY A 38 6.31 -9.51 -15.54
N ILE A 39 6.15 -8.72 -14.45
CA ILE A 39 5.22 -7.59 -14.38
C ILE A 39 5.79 -6.39 -15.13
N SER A 40 4.96 -5.76 -15.95
CA SER A 40 5.27 -4.51 -16.66
C SER A 40 4.32 -3.38 -16.30
N ASP A 41 3.01 -3.62 -16.31
CA ASP A 41 1.98 -2.62 -16.08
C ASP A 41 1.37 -2.77 -14.69
N VAL A 42 1.46 -1.72 -13.88
CA VAL A 42 1.03 -1.71 -12.48
C VAL A 42 0.01 -0.60 -12.24
N LEU A 43 -1.15 -0.97 -11.68
CA LEU A 43 -2.12 -0.05 -11.11
C LEU A 43 -2.00 -0.01 -9.59
N GLU A 44 -1.83 1.16 -8.99
CA GLU A 44 -1.97 1.37 -7.55
C GLU A 44 -3.30 2.05 -7.24
N VAL A 45 -4.18 1.36 -6.53
CA VAL A 45 -5.47 1.89 -6.08
C VAL A 45 -5.27 2.61 -4.75
N GLY A 46 -5.72 3.87 -4.66
CA GLY A 46 -5.56 4.69 -3.47
C GLY A 46 -4.09 5.02 -3.20
N CYS A 47 -3.38 5.56 -4.20
CA CYS A 47 -1.94 5.82 -4.08
C CYS A 47 -1.56 6.91 -3.05
N GLY A 48 -2.56 7.57 -2.44
CA GLY A 48 -2.38 8.63 -1.47
C GLY A 48 -1.49 9.74 -2.05
N GLN A 49 -0.48 10.17 -1.29
CA GLN A 49 0.48 11.17 -1.76
C GLN A 49 1.62 10.59 -2.63
N GLY A 50 1.49 9.37 -3.15
CA GLY A 50 2.40 8.78 -4.12
C GLY A 50 3.76 8.36 -3.56
N ALA A 51 3.91 8.22 -2.24
CA ALA A 51 5.22 7.90 -1.65
C ALA A 51 5.75 6.51 -2.06
N LEU A 52 4.87 5.53 -2.24
CA LEU A 52 5.20 4.22 -2.79
C LEU A 52 5.21 4.25 -4.32
N GLY A 53 4.23 4.94 -4.92
CA GLY A 53 4.09 5.08 -6.36
C GLY A 53 5.35 5.59 -7.06
N VAL A 54 6.06 6.58 -6.49
CA VAL A 54 7.36 7.05 -7.02
C VAL A 54 8.38 5.92 -7.15
N ARG A 55 8.36 4.96 -6.22
CA ARG A 55 9.27 3.79 -6.24
C ARG A 55 8.86 2.75 -7.25
N LEU A 56 7.56 2.56 -7.43
CA LEU A 56 7.00 1.65 -8.45
C LEU A 56 7.23 2.22 -9.85
N ALA A 57 6.99 3.50 -10.05
CA ALA A 57 7.18 4.19 -11.33
C ALA A 57 8.63 4.10 -11.85
N GLN A 58 9.63 3.92 -10.98
CA GLN A 58 11.01 3.72 -11.41
C GLN A 58 11.25 2.38 -12.12
N ARG A 59 10.35 1.40 -11.92
CA ARG A 59 10.55 0.02 -12.38
C ARG A 59 9.47 -0.45 -13.35
N TYR A 60 8.28 0.11 -13.29
CA TYR A 60 7.08 -0.36 -13.98
C TYR A 60 6.42 0.77 -14.76
N ASN A 61 5.60 0.43 -15.73
CA ASN A 61 4.61 1.35 -16.29
C ASN A 61 3.54 1.54 -15.21
N TYR A 62 3.66 2.63 -14.48
CA TYR A 62 2.87 2.87 -13.28
C TYR A 62 1.71 3.82 -13.56
N LEU A 63 0.51 3.42 -13.14
CA LEU A 63 -0.64 4.27 -12.97
C LEU A 63 -1.09 4.23 -11.51
N GLY A 64 -1.21 5.38 -10.86
CA GLY A 64 -1.87 5.54 -9.58
C GLY A 64 -3.25 6.17 -9.75
N VAL A 65 -4.24 5.74 -8.97
CA VAL A 65 -5.53 6.44 -8.84
C VAL A 65 -5.73 6.89 -7.40
N GLU A 66 -6.20 8.15 -7.24
CA GLU A 66 -6.42 8.76 -5.93
C GLU A 66 -7.60 9.73 -6.01
N PRO A 67 -8.74 9.44 -5.37
CA PRO A 67 -9.92 10.30 -5.42
C PRO A 67 -9.79 11.57 -4.57
N ASP A 68 -9.01 11.58 -3.49
CA ASP A 68 -8.77 12.80 -2.70
C ASP A 68 -7.88 13.77 -3.48
N GLN A 69 -8.45 14.90 -3.89
CA GLN A 69 -7.76 15.88 -4.72
C GLN A 69 -6.49 16.44 -4.09
N ALA A 70 -6.46 16.60 -2.76
CA ALA A 70 -5.29 17.14 -2.08
C ALA A 70 -4.12 16.14 -2.08
N SER A 71 -4.42 14.85 -1.88
CA SER A 71 -3.45 13.76 -1.96
C SER A 71 -2.96 13.55 -3.39
N TRP A 72 -3.91 13.53 -4.36
CA TRP A 72 -3.59 13.45 -5.78
C TRP A 72 -2.65 14.55 -6.25
N ALA A 73 -2.89 15.82 -5.88
CA ALA A 73 -2.04 16.94 -6.30
C ALA A 73 -0.58 16.73 -5.86
N VAL A 74 -0.36 16.23 -4.64
CA VAL A 74 0.97 15.89 -4.13
C VAL A 74 1.57 14.70 -4.87
N ALA A 75 0.77 13.64 -5.08
CA ALA A 75 1.22 12.45 -5.81
C ALA A 75 1.60 12.77 -7.25
N SER A 76 0.76 13.53 -7.95
CA SER A 76 1.00 13.97 -9.33
C SER A 76 2.30 14.76 -9.46
N GLN A 77 2.55 15.72 -8.54
CA GLN A 77 3.80 16.45 -8.51
C GLN A 77 5.02 15.54 -8.31
N ARG A 78 4.94 14.58 -7.38
CA ARG A 78 6.03 13.64 -7.08
C ARG A 78 6.33 12.70 -8.24
N ILE A 79 5.28 12.14 -8.87
CA ILE A 79 5.42 11.23 -10.01
C ILE A 79 5.96 11.98 -11.23
N SER A 80 5.47 13.20 -11.52
CA SER A 80 5.98 14.06 -12.60
C SER A 80 7.46 14.40 -12.38
N ALA A 81 7.86 14.71 -11.16
CA ALA A 81 9.26 14.99 -10.83
C ALA A 81 10.17 13.75 -10.99
N ALA A 82 9.63 12.55 -10.85
CA ALA A 82 10.35 11.30 -11.11
C ALA A 82 10.48 11.00 -12.62
N GLY A 83 9.77 11.72 -13.47
CA GLY A 83 9.85 11.63 -14.93
C GLY A 83 9.19 10.40 -15.56
N ARG A 84 8.51 9.57 -14.78
CA ARG A 84 7.88 8.33 -15.24
C ARG A 84 6.62 8.01 -14.42
N GLY A 85 5.60 7.45 -15.09
CA GLY A 85 4.33 7.08 -14.48
C GLY A 85 3.29 8.20 -14.55
N GLU A 86 2.08 7.86 -14.15
CA GLU A 86 0.91 8.75 -14.16
C GLU A 86 0.13 8.61 -12.86
N VAL A 87 -0.55 9.67 -12.43
CA VAL A 87 -1.55 9.63 -11.34
C VAL A 87 -2.79 10.37 -11.80
N ARG A 88 -3.95 9.73 -11.68
CA ARG A 88 -5.25 10.33 -12.03
C ARG A 88 -6.08 10.60 -10.78
N ASN A 89 -6.77 11.74 -10.78
CA ASN A 89 -7.72 12.09 -9.72
C ASN A 89 -9.10 11.48 -10.03
N VAL A 90 -9.17 10.19 -9.93
CA VAL A 90 -10.37 9.38 -10.20
C VAL A 90 -10.44 8.20 -9.23
N SER A 91 -11.61 7.58 -9.15
CA SER A 91 -11.73 6.27 -8.52
C SER A 91 -11.36 5.16 -9.51
N VAL A 92 -11.19 3.93 -9.04
CA VAL A 92 -10.88 2.79 -9.92
C VAL A 92 -12.04 2.48 -10.87
N GLN A 93 -13.28 2.82 -10.49
CA GLN A 93 -14.47 2.66 -11.34
C GLN A 93 -14.40 3.49 -12.62
N ASP A 94 -13.78 4.64 -12.55
CA ASP A 94 -13.69 5.60 -13.65
C ASP A 94 -12.60 5.25 -14.68
N LEU A 95 -11.80 4.21 -14.40
CA LEU A 95 -10.82 3.67 -15.34
C LEU A 95 -11.53 2.82 -16.40
N GLY A 96 -11.83 3.30 -17.56
CA GLY A 96 -12.46 2.57 -18.67
C GLY A 96 -12.10 1.06 -18.78
N ASP A 97 -11.67 0.59 -19.93
CA ASP A 97 -11.29 -0.83 -20.15
C ASP A 97 -9.81 -1.15 -19.94
N GLU A 98 -9.08 -0.27 -19.25
CA GLU A 98 -7.65 -0.46 -18.98
C GLU A 98 -7.41 -1.69 -18.09
N ARG A 99 -6.38 -2.47 -18.44
CA ARG A 99 -6.01 -3.71 -17.73
C ARG A 99 -4.52 -3.72 -17.44
N PHE A 100 -4.17 -4.30 -16.30
CA PHE A 100 -2.82 -4.30 -15.74
C PHE A 100 -2.36 -5.72 -15.42
N ASP A 101 -1.06 -5.94 -15.37
CA ASP A 101 -0.47 -7.21 -14.95
C ASP A 101 -0.58 -7.39 -13.43
N LEU A 102 -0.48 -6.27 -12.71
CA LEU A 102 -0.63 -6.20 -11.27
C LEU A 102 -1.54 -5.03 -10.88
N VAL A 103 -2.51 -5.31 -10.01
CA VAL A 103 -3.22 -4.30 -9.22
C VAL A 103 -2.69 -4.37 -7.79
N CYS A 104 -2.33 -3.24 -7.22
CA CYS A 104 -1.93 -3.17 -5.82
C CYS A 104 -2.71 -2.09 -5.06
N ALA A 105 -2.94 -2.33 -3.76
CA ALA A 105 -3.58 -1.38 -2.86
C ALA A 105 -2.94 -1.52 -1.47
N PHE A 106 -2.46 -0.40 -0.91
CA PHE A 106 -1.73 -0.42 0.35
C PHE A 106 -2.41 0.44 1.40
N GLU A 107 -3.03 -0.18 2.40
CA GLU A 107 -3.84 0.46 3.45
C GLU A 107 -5.04 1.20 2.82
N VAL A 108 -5.83 0.47 2.04
CA VAL A 108 -7.02 0.98 1.35
C VAL A 108 -8.26 0.14 1.66
N LEU A 109 -8.15 -1.20 1.61
CA LEU A 109 -9.30 -2.10 1.68
C LEU A 109 -10.06 -1.99 3.01
N GLU A 110 -9.35 -1.69 4.10
CA GLU A 110 -9.92 -1.47 5.43
C GLU A 110 -10.83 -0.25 5.53
N HIS A 111 -10.73 0.68 4.57
CA HIS A 111 -11.55 1.87 4.46
C HIS A 111 -12.83 1.66 3.61
N ILE A 112 -13.03 0.47 3.06
CA ILE A 112 -14.15 0.14 2.18
C ILE A 112 -15.10 -0.81 2.92
N ASP A 113 -16.38 -0.45 3.00
CA ASP A 113 -17.36 -1.23 3.72
C ASP A 113 -17.67 -2.57 3.02
N ASP A 114 -17.92 -2.55 1.71
CA ASP A 114 -18.05 -3.75 0.88
C ASP A 114 -16.71 -4.11 0.23
N ASP A 115 -15.86 -4.77 1.01
CA ASP A 115 -14.52 -5.18 0.59
C ASP A 115 -14.55 -6.25 -0.52
N ALA A 116 -15.58 -7.11 -0.52
CA ALA A 116 -15.75 -8.13 -1.55
C ALA A 116 -16.11 -7.51 -2.91
N ALA A 117 -16.96 -6.48 -2.95
CA ALA A 117 -17.27 -5.74 -4.17
C ALA A 117 -16.03 -5.01 -4.68
N ALA A 118 -15.27 -4.35 -3.81
CA ALA A 118 -14.02 -3.68 -4.18
C ALA A 118 -13.00 -4.66 -4.79
N LEU A 119 -12.81 -5.83 -4.20
CA LEU A 119 -11.90 -6.85 -4.71
C LEU A 119 -12.31 -7.39 -6.09
N LYS A 120 -13.61 -7.59 -6.33
CA LYS A 120 -14.13 -7.98 -7.66
C LYS A 120 -13.88 -6.89 -8.69
N GLU A 121 -14.07 -5.64 -8.32
CA GLU A 121 -13.79 -4.49 -9.17
C GLU A 121 -12.29 -4.41 -9.51
N TRP A 122 -11.41 -4.58 -8.54
CA TRP A 122 -9.97 -4.60 -8.77
C TRP A 122 -9.54 -5.81 -9.61
N ALA A 123 -10.18 -6.97 -9.42
CA ALA A 123 -9.97 -8.13 -10.27
C ALA A 123 -10.35 -7.85 -11.74
N ALA A 124 -11.42 -7.08 -11.97
CA ALA A 124 -11.82 -6.67 -13.32
C ALA A 124 -10.79 -5.76 -14.02
N ARG A 125 -9.84 -5.16 -13.30
CA ARG A 125 -8.73 -4.37 -13.85
C ARG A 125 -7.49 -5.21 -14.15
N LEU A 126 -7.50 -6.50 -13.85
CA LEU A 126 -6.39 -7.39 -14.16
C LEU A 126 -6.49 -7.97 -15.57
N ARG A 127 -5.36 -8.10 -16.23
CA ARG A 127 -5.20 -9.06 -17.34
C ARG A 127 -5.26 -10.47 -16.76
N ALA A 128 -5.68 -11.43 -17.55
CA ALA A 128 -5.66 -12.82 -17.10
C ALA A 128 -4.58 -13.59 -17.88
N PRO A 129 -3.59 -14.21 -17.21
CA PRO A 129 -3.39 -14.23 -15.76
C PRO A 129 -2.85 -12.90 -15.22
N GLY A 130 -3.26 -12.51 -14.02
CA GLY A 130 -2.82 -11.27 -13.37
C GLY A 130 -2.70 -11.41 -11.86
N TRP A 131 -2.15 -10.39 -11.20
CA TRP A 131 -1.83 -10.45 -9.79
C TRP A 131 -2.45 -9.31 -8.99
N LEU A 132 -2.89 -9.60 -7.79
CA LEU A 132 -3.32 -8.64 -6.79
C LEU A 132 -2.35 -8.65 -5.61
N LEU A 133 -1.86 -7.49 -5.20
CA LEU A 133 -0.99 -7.32 -4.03
C LEU A 133 -1.58 -6.30 -3.08
N LEU A 134 -1.94 -6.73 -1.88
CA LEU A 134 -2.59 -5.89 -0.86
C LEU A 134 -1.72 -5.72 0.37
N SER A 135 -1.86 -4.59 1.07
CA SER A 135 -1.56 -4.50 2.49
C SER A 135 -2.73 -3.92 3.26
N VAL A 136 -2.95 -4.47 4.44
CA VAL A 136 -4.00 -4.04 5.38
C VAL A 136 -3.50 -4.19 6.83
N PRO A 137 -4.11 -3.51 7.81
CA PRO A 137 -3.85 -3.77 9.22
C PRO A 137 -4.28 -5.19 9.60
N ALA A 138 -3.42 -5.89 10.33
CA ALA A 138 -3.66 -7.27 10.76
C ALA A 138 -4.39 -7.32 12.10
N HIS A 139 -5.08 -8.47 12.33
CA HIS A 139 -5.73 -8.88 13.57
C HIS A 139 -6.91 -8.02 13.99
N GLN A 140 -8.12 -8.56 13.78
CA GLN A 140 -9.38 -7.88 14.11
C GLN A 140 -9.50 -7.58 15.61
N ASP A 141 -8.96 -8.43 16.49
CA ASP A 141 -8.93 -8.23 17.92
C ASP A 141 -8.07 -7.04 18.39
N ARG A 142 -7.23 -6.52 17.50
CA ARG A 142 -6.39 -5.33 17.72
C ARG A 142 -7.01 -4.04 17.19
N TYR A 143 -8.24 -4.10 16.66
CA TYR A 143 -8.97 -2.88 16.26
C TYR A 143 -9.08 -1.91 17.45
N GLY A 144 -8.72 -0.65 17.24
CA GLY A 144 -8.60 0.29 18.34
C GLY A 144 -8.74 1.76 17.95
N PRO A 145 -8.46 2.66 18.88
CA PRO A 145 -8.70 4.10 18.72
C PRO A 145 -8.07 4.73 17.49
N PHE A 146 -6.94 4.20 17.01
CA PHE A 146 -6.34 4.72 15.79
C PHE A 146 -7.17 4.33 14.56
N ASP A 147 -7.70 3.10 14.51
CA ASP A 147 -8.56 2.64 13.43
C ASP A 147 -9.85 3.49 13.34
N GLU A 148 -10.48 3.78 14.49
CA GLU A 148 -11.63 4.68 14.57
C GLU A 148 -11.29 6.09 14.07
N LEU A 149 -10.13 6.62 14.49
CA LEU A 149 -9.70 7.97 14.13
C LEU A 149 -9.50 8.14 12.63
N VAL A 150 -8.95 7.11 11.95
CA VAL A 150 -8.69 7.15 10.50
C VAL A 150 -9.82 6.58 9.66
N GLY A 151 -10.90 6.08 10.27
CA GLY A 151 -12.10 5.62 9.60
C GLY A 151 -11.97 4.22 9.00
N HIS A 152 -11.25 3.30 9.66
CA HIS A 152 -11.26 1.90 9.29
C HIS A 152 -12.60 1.26 9.65
N PHE A 153 -13.11 0.41 8.78
CA PHE A 153 -14.26 -0.45 9.09
C PHE A 153 -13.81 -1.70 9.87
N ARG A 154 -12.62 -2.23 9.55
CA ARG A 154 -12.11 -3.50 10.09
C ARG A 154 -10.60 -3.63 9.98
N ARG A 155 -10.09 -4.68 10.62
CA ARG A 155 -8.76 -5.26 10.37
C ARG A 155 -8.93 -6.69 9.89
N TYR A 156 -7.88 -7.32 9.40
CA TYR A 156 -7.96 -8.62 8.75
C TYR A 156 -7.10 -9.66 9.46
N ASP A 157 -7.71 -10.78 9.82
CA ASP A 157 -6.98 -11.98 10.20
C ASP A 157 -6.46 -12.70 8.96
N PRO A 158 -5.28 -13.35 9.01
CA PRO A 158 -4.70 -14.04 7.85
C PRO A 158 -5.66 -15.06 7.19
N ALA A 159 -6.37 -15.85 7.99
CA ALA A 159 -7.33 -16.81 7.49
C ALA A 159 -8.55 -16.16 6.83
N ALA A 160 -9.08 -15.07 7.43
CA ALA A 160 -10.19 -14.31 6.87
C ALA A 160 -9.82 -13.65 5.54
N MET A 161 -8.62 -13.05 5.43
CA MET A 161 -8.12 -12.50 4.18
C MET A 161 -7.99 -13.57 3.10
N THR A 162 -7.47 -14.75 3.43
CA THR A 162 -7.37 -15.87 2.49
C THR A 162 -8.74 -16.31 1.99
N ALA A 163 -9.72 -16.45 2.89
CA ALA A 163 -11.08 -16.83 2.53
C ALA A 163 -11.77 -15.77 1.66
N LEU A 164 -11.60 -14.50 1.99
CA LEU A 164 -12.16 -13.37 1.23
C LEU A 164 -11.62 -13.34 -0.20
N LEU A 165 -10.30 -13.44 -0.38
CA LEU A 165 -9.67 -13.46 -1.70
C LEU A 165 -10.11 -14.68 -2.52
N ALA A 166 -10.17 -15.87 -1.92
CA ALA A 166 -10.65 -17.07 -2.58
C ALA A 166 -12.11 -16.93 -3.01
N GLY A 167 -12.98 -16.35 -2.17
CA GLY A 167 -14.37 -16.05 -2.48
C GLY A 167 -14.54 -15.04 -3.63
N CYS A 168 -13.54 -14.20 -3.88
CA CYS A 168 -13.50 -13.26 -4.99
C CYS A 168 -12.83 -13.84 -6.27
N GLY A 169 -12.52 -15.14 -6.30
CA GLY A 169 -11.99 -15.83 -7.49
C GLY A 169 -10.47 -15.81 -7.63
N PHE A 170 -9.75 -15.39 -6.60
CA PHE A 170 -8.29 -15.45 -6.59
C PHE A 170 -7.79 -16.82 -6.12
N ALA A 171 -6.63 -17.23 -6.66
CA ALA A 171 -5.93 -18.47 -6.32
C ALA A 171 -4.46 -18.20 -5.98
N GLY A 172 -3.72 -19.21 -5.55
CA GLY A 172 -2.29 -19.08 -5.23
C GLY A 172 -2.00 -18.05 -4.14
N ILE A 173 -2.92 -17.89 -3.19
CA ILE A 173 -2.91 -16.85 -2.18
C ILE A 173 -1.75 -17.06 -1.21
N GLN A 174 -0.90 -16.06 -1.09
CA GLN A 174 0.20 -16.01 -0.14
C GLN A 174 -0.04 -14.85 0.83
N VAL A 175 -0.07 -15.15 2.13
CA VAL A 175 -0.24 -14.14 3.18
C VAL A 175 1.02 -14.09 4.03
N ARG A 176 1.52 -12.87 4.28
CA ARG A 176 2.65 -12.61 5.19
C ARG A 176 2.30 -11.47 6.12
N GLN A 177 2.76 -11.54 7.34
CA GLN A 177 2.65 -10.43 8.29
C GLN A 177 3.94 -9.61 8.31
N TYR A 178 3.82 -8.32 8.66
CA TYR A 178 4.96 -7.42 8.80
C TYR A 178 4.80 -6.53 10.03
N GLY A 179 5.92 -5.93 10.43
CA GLY A 179 5.95 -4.96 11.51
C GLY A 179 6.51 -5.50 12.84
N PHE A 180 6.80 -6.80 12.98
CA PHE A 180 7.41 -7.33 14.21
C PHE A 180 8.89 -6.91 14.34
N PRO A 181 9.36 -6.53 15.54
CA PRO A 181 8.57 -6.17 16.74
C PRO A 181 8.17 -4.70 16.78
N LEU A 182 8.77 -3.84 15.95
CA LEU A 182 8.63 -2.37 16.00
C LEU A 182 7.17 -1.92 15.75
N GLY A 183 6.45 -2.62 14.90
CA GLY A 183 5.05 -2.30 14.58
C GLY A 183 4.15 -2.23 15.80
N TYR A 184 4.35 -3.11 16.78
CA TYR A 184 3.59 -3.10 18.04
C TYR A 184 3.85 -1.83 18.87
N VAL A 185 5.08 -1.36 18.93
CA VAL A 185 5.44 -0.11 19.60
C VAL A 185 4.83 1.09 18.88
N LEU A 186 4.91 1.11 17.54
CA LEU A 186 4.32 2.16 16.72
C LEU A 186 2.80 2.19 16.85
N GLU A 187 2.15 1.03 16.91
CA GLU A 187 0.71 0.90 17.09
C GLU A 187 0.27 1.42 18.46
N ALA A 188 0.95 1.01 19.53
CA ALA A 188 0.67 1.51 20.88
C ALA A 188 0.79 3.04 20.97
N GLY A 189 1.84 3.61 20.37
CA GLY A 189 2.02 5.06 20.30
C GLY A 189 0.92 5.76 19.51
N ARG A 190 0.51 5.23 18.35
CA ARG A 190 -0.60 5.76 17.54
C ARG A 190 -1.92 5.70 18.29
N ASN A 191 -2.21 4.59 18.97
CA ASN A 191 -3.43 4.44 19.76
C ASN A 191 -3.48 5.44 20.93
N LEU A 192 -2.35 5.70 21.60
CA LEU A 192 -2.29 6.71 22.66
C LEU A 192 -2.59 8.12 22.13
N ILE A 193 -2.02 8.49 20.99
CA ILE A 193 -2.29 9.78 20.34
C ILE A 193 -3.75 9.85 19.88
N ALA A 194 -4.27 8.78 19.29
CA ALA A 194 -5.64 8.71 18.79
C ALA A 194 -6.67 8.88 19.94
N ARG A 195 -6.48 8.22 21.08
CA ARG A 195 -7.34 8.40 22.26
C ARG A 195 -7.45 9.86 22.68
N ARG A 196 -6.32 10.59 22.70
CA ARG A 196 -6.32 12.02 23.06
C ARG A 196 -7.05 12.86 22.03
N ARG A 197 -6.89 12.55 20.73
CA ARG A 197 -7.56 13.29 19.64
C ARG A 197 -9.06 13.03 19.61
N LEU A 198 -9.49 11.78 19.75
CA LEU A 198 -10.92 11.42 19.80
C LEU A 198 -11.63 12.07 21.00
N ALA A 199 -10.95 12.18 22.14
CA ALA A 199 -11.50 12.87 23.32
C ALA A 199 -11.66 14.39 23.11
N SER A 200 -10.92 14.99 22.15
CA SER A 200 -10.95 16.44 21.87
C SER A 200 -11.67 16.81 20.57
N ALA A 201 -12.09 15.84 19.75
CA ALA A 201 -12.66 16.10 18.42
C ALA A 201 -14.19 16.14 18.46
N ALA A 202 -14.79 17.21 17.90
CA ALA A 202 -16.17 17.20 17.45
C ALA A 202 -16.33 16.20 16.29
N ALA A 203 -17.53 15.60 16.15
CA ALA A 203 -17.85 14.50 15.25
C ALA A 203 -17.55 14.83 13.77
N ALA A 204 -16.40 14.39 13.27
CA ALA A 204 -16.12 14.36 11.83
C ALA A 204 -16.69 13.09 11.20
N SER A 205 -17.17 13.17 9.96
CA SER A 205 -17.69 12.01 9.22
C SER A 205 -16.59 10.98 8.90
N VAL A 206 -16.99 9.72 8.64
CA VAL A 206 -16.05 8.66 8.26
C VAL A 206 -15.28 9.04 6.99
N ALA A 207 -15.97 9.61 5.99
CA ALA A 207 -15.35 10.04 4.74
C ALA A 207 -14.27 11.11 4.95
N GLU A 208 -14.50 12.11 5.81
CA GLU A 208 -13.51 13.14 6.14
C GLU A 208 -12.30 12.56 6.89
N ARG A 209 -12.53 11.58 7.76
CA ARG A 209 -11.47 10.87 8.48
C ARG A 209 -10.60 10.04 7.53
N THR A 210 -11.22 9.32 6.59
CA THR A 210 -10.53 8.54 5.56
C THR A 210 -9.68 9.43 4.65
N ALA A 211 -10.23 10.52 4.12
CA ALA A 211 -9.50 11.50 3.29
C ALA A 211 -8.30 12.13 4.03
N GLY A 212 -8.41 12.30 5.36
CA GLY A 212 -7.33 12.79 6.22
C GLY A 212 -6.26 11.77 6.58
N SER A 213 -6.55 10.46 6.49
CA SER A 213 -5.71 9.39 7.03
C SER A 213 -4.30 9.36 6.41
N GLY A 214 -4.20 9.50 5.10
CA GLY A 214 -2.94 9.51 4.35
C GLY A 214 -2.01 10.68 4.69
N ARG A 215 -2.53 11.74 5.32
CA ARG A 215 -1.79 12.96 5.69
C ARG A 215 -1.33 12.98 7.14
N LEU A 216 -1.97 12.21 8.02
CA LEU A 216 -1.84 12.33 9.49
C LEU A 216 -0.43 12.04 10.04
N LEU A 217 0.40 11.27 9.35
CA LEU A 217 1.70 10.83 9.85
C LEU A 217 2.81 10.89 8.77
N GLN A 218 2.61 11.63 7.69
CA GLN A 218 3.64 11.73 6.64
C GLN A 218 4.87 12.47 7.18
N PRO A 219 6.07 11.89 7.08
CA PRO A 219 7.27 12.59 7.48
C PRO A 219 7.53 13.75 6.51
N SER A 220 7.74 14.93 7.06
CA SER A 220 8.44 15.99 6.34
C SER A 220 9.85 15.48 5.99
N GLY A 221 10.35 15.79 4.80
CA GLY A 221 11.70 15.40 4.37
C GLY A 221 12.81 15.75 5.38
N GLY A 222 14.06 15.55 5.00
CA GLY A 222 15.23 15.91 5.82
C GLY A 222 15.55 14.91 6.96
N PRO A 223 16.07 15.38 8.11
CA PRO A 223 16.58 14.49 9.18
C PRO A 223 15.57 13.47 9.70
N ARG A 224 14.28 13.82 9.75
CA ARG A 224 13.22 12.90 10.20
C ARG A 224 13.01 11.75 9.23
N ALA A 225 13.10 11.98 7.94
CA ALA A 225 13.01 10.93 6.92
C ALA A 225 14.22 9.99 7.00
N ALA A 226 15.42 10.53 7.21
CA ALA A 226 16.63 9.75 7.44
C ALA A 226 16.52 8.90 8.72
N ALA A 227 16.03 9.48 9.81
CA ALA A 227 15.80 8.76 11.07
C ALA A 227 14.77 7.63 10.91
N ALA A 228 13.67 7.85 10.18
CA ALA A 228 12.70 6.81 9.88
C ALA A 228 13.32 5.68 9.04
N ARG A 229 14.12 6.00 8.04
CA ARG A 229 14.78 5.03 7.16
C ARG A 229 15.82 4.19 7.91
N TRP A 230 16.73 4.83 8.63
CA TRP A 230 17.84 4.16 9.30
C TRP A 230 17.40 3.51 10.62
N GLY A 231 16.53 4.16 11.39
CA GLY A 231 15.99 3.61 12.63
C GLY A 231 15.15 2.34 12.42
N THR A 232 14.52 2.18 11.24
CA THR A 232 13.78 0.95 10.92
C THR A 232 14.64 -0.15 10.31
N ALA A 233 15.89 0.15 9.90
CA ALA A 233 16.73 -0.81 9.18
C ALA A 233 16.92 -2.16 9.87
N PRO A 234 17.27 -2.24 11.17
CA PRO A 234 17.43 -3.54 11.85
C PRO A 234 16.10 -4.33 11.90
N PHE A 235 14.98 -3.63 12.11
CA PHE A 235 13.67 -4.26 12.21
C PHE A 235 13.17 -4.80 10.86
N ARG A 236 13.56 -4.19 9.75
CA ARG A 236 13.26 -4.70 8.40
C ARG A 236 13.93 -6.06 8.15
N VAL A 237 15.09 -6.30 8.74
CA VAL A 237 15.75 -7.61 8.68
C VAL A 237 15.11 -8.59 9.64
N VAL A 238 14.91 -8.19 10.90
CA VAL A 238 14.34 -9.05 11.95
C VAL A 238 12.96 -9.59 11.56
N GLN A 239 12.08 -8.74 11.04
CA GLN A 239 10.71 -9.19 10.67
C GLN A 239 10.69 -10.32 9.64
N ARG A 240 11.73 -10.48 8.80
CA ARG A 240 11.81 -11.57 7.81
C ARG A 240 11.90 -12.96 8.45
N ALA A 241 12.46 -13.03 9.68
CA ALA A 241 12.51 -14.26 10.46
C ALA A 241 11.15 -14.61 11.11
N PHE A 242 10.17 -13.69 11.08
CA PHE A 242 8.86 -13.83 11.72
C PHE A 242 7.72 -13.55 10.74
N PRO A 243 7.58 -14.33 9.64
CA PRO A 243 6.65 -14.03 8.55
C PRO A 243 5.17 -14.13 8.94
N ASN A 244 4.87 -14.74 10.08
CA ASN A 244 3.53 -14.94 10.61
C ASN A 244 3.24 -14.07 11.85
N THR A 245 4.04 -13.03 12.08
CA THR A 245 3.90 -12.17 13.27
C THR A 245 4.08 -10.70 12.87
N GLY A 246 3.08 -9.87 13.20
CA GLY A 246 3.16 -8.45 12.91
C GLY A 246 1.83 -7.73 13.08
N THR A 247 1.83 -6.43 12.91
CA THR A 247 0.65 -5.57 13.02
C THR A 247 0.03 -5.23 11.66
N GLY A 248 0.69 -5.62 10.57
CA GLY A 248 0.20 -5.49 9.22
C GLY A 248 0.27 -6.80 8.47
N LEU A 249 -0.56 -6.94 7.45
CA LEU A 249 -0.70 -8.12 6.61
C LEU A 249 -0.45 -7.71 5.16
N LEU A 250 0.32 -8.52 4.44
CA LEU A 250 0.46 -8.48 2.99
C LEU A 250 -0.17 -9.73 2.40
N ALA A 251 -0.94 -9.56 1.33
CA ALA A 251 -1.53 -10.66 0.60
C ALA A 251 -1.20 -10.52 -0.89
N LEU A 252 -0.58 -11.54 -1.47
CA LEU A 252 -0.40 -11.70 -2.90
C LEU A 252 -1.32 -12.81 -3.39
N ALA A 253 -2.08 -12.56 -4.44
CA ALA A 253 -3.02 -13.52 -5.01
C ALA A 253 -3.03 -13.43 -6.54
N ARG A 254 -3.36 -14.53 -7.21
CA ARG A 254 -3.37 -14.63 -8.67
C ARG A 254 -4.79 -14.82 -9.19
N LEU A 255 -5.11 -14.13 -10.27
CA LEU A 255 -6.34 -14.33 -11.03
C LEU A 255 -6.02 -15.22 -12.25
N ASP A 256 -6.54 -16.45 -12.28
CA ASP A 256 -6.18 -17.49 -13.27
C ASP A 256 -7.08 -17.52 -14.53
N GLY A 257 -7.57 -16.39 -14.99
CA GLY A 257 -8.17 -16.34 -16.33
C GLY A 257 -9.67 -16.61 -16.44
N ARG A 258 -10.38 -16.80 -15.33
CA ARG A 258 -11.84 -16.65 -15.28
C ARG A 258 -12.19 -15.56 -14.27
N PRO A 259 -12.72 -14.41 -14.70
CA PRO A 259 -13.33 -13.50 -13.74
C PRO A 259 -14.44 -14.26 -12.99
N PRO A 260 -14.65 -13.99 -11.69
CA PRO A 260 -15.79 -14.54 -10.97
C PRO A 260 -17.06 -14.22 -11.76
N GLN A 261 -17.85 -15.24 -12.03
CA GLN A 261 -19.17 -15.05 -12.64
C GLN A 261 -20.04 -14.29 -11.64
N PRO A 262 -20.89 -13.36 -12.11
CA PRO A 262 -21.75 -12.55 -11.26
C PRO A 262 -22.75 -13.40 -10.46
#